data_9069021655d0e2b96f982e99d11251e5
#
_entry.id   9069021655d0e2b96f982e99d11251e5
#
_cell.length_a   1.000
_cell.length_b   1.000
_cell.length_c   1.000
_cell.angle_alpha   90.00
_cell.angle_beta   90.00
_cell.angle_gamma   90.00
#
_symmetry.space_group_name_H-M   'P 1'
#
loop_
_entity.id
_entity.type
_entity.pdbx_description
1 polymer ?
#
loop_
_entity_poly.entity_id
_entity_poly.type
_entity_poly.pdbx_seq_one_letter_code
_entity_poly.pdbx_strand_id
1 'polypeptide(L)'
;ASDVYKRQELKEIQKDLCDSHIDGTLSENIRREALEKFSYVSPIGAAGLYYHATAADFQKEGEARELFKTMVKEIAALAEAMGVPFQKDMAEVNLKILSNLAPEATTSMQRDIMAGKQSEIDGLVYEVVRMGEEYHVPVPAYEKVAEKLRAL
;
A
#
# COMPACT_ATOMS: atom_id res chain seq x y z
N ALA A 1 3.33 28.04 17.74
CA ALA A 1 1.97 28.41 18.20
C ALA A 1 0.87 27.82 17.30
N SER A 2 0.96 27.95 15.95
CA SER A 2 -0.10 27.45 15.07
C SER A 2 -0.33 25.92 15.12
N ASP A 3 0.73 25.14 15.33
CA ASP A 3 0.62 23.68 15.37
C ASP A 3 -0.03 23.15 16.65
N VAL A 4 0.16 23.84 17.77
CA VAL A 4 -0.50 23.50 19.06
C VAL A 4 -2.01 23.74 18.97
N TYR A 5 -2.44 24.86 18.38
CA TYR A 5 -3.87 25.16 18.18
C TYR A 5 -4.53 24.18 17.22
N LYS A 6 -3.90 23.88 16.08
CA LYS A 6 -4.39 22.87 15.13
C LYS A 6 -4.55 21.50 15.77
N ARG A 7 -3.59 21.10 16.61
CA ARG A 7 -3.65 19.81 17.32
C ARG A 7 -4.77 19.77 18.36
N GLN A 8 -5.11 20.92 18.96
CA GLN A 8 -6.22 21.01 19.91
C GLN A 8 -7.56 20.89 19.21
N GLU A 9 -7.76 21.61 18.09
CA GLU A 9 -8.94 21.48 17.24
C GLU A 9 -9.14 20.03 16.73
N LEU A 10 -8.07 19.38 16.29
CA LEU A 10 -8.13 17.98 15.85
C LEU A 10 -8.53 17.01 16.98
N LYS A 11 -8.13 17.27 18.22
CA LYS A 11 -8.56 16.48 19.38
C LYS A 11 -10.05 16.66 19.71
N GLU A 12 -10.57 17.86 19.53
CA GLU A 12 -12.00 18.15 19.68
C GLU A 12 -12.81 17.40 18.61
N ILE A 13 -12.37 17.47 17.34
CA ILE A 13 -12.97 16.72 16.23
C ILE A 13 -12.92 15.20 16.50
N GLN A 14 -11.78 14.68 16.95
CA GLN A 14 -11.66 13.27 17.33
C GLN A 14 -12.68 12.89 18.40
N LYS A 15 -12.83 13.73 19.42
CA LYS A 15 -13.80 13.49 20.50
C LYS A 15 -15.22 13.46 19.96
N ASP A 16 -15.62 14.43 19.13
CA ASP A 16 -16.95 14.51 18.54
C ASP A 16 -17.26 13.30 17.65
N LEU A 17 -16.27 12.82 16.88
CA LEU A 17 -16.38 11.58 16.09
C LEU A 17 -16.62 10.36 16.99
N CYS A 18 -15.80 10.21 18.03
CA CYS A 18 -15.94 9.09 18.99
C CYS A 18 -17.26 9.14 19.74
N ASP A 19 -17.71 10.32 20.17
CA ASP A 19 -19.02 10.51 20.82
C ASP A 19 -20.19 10.16 19.87
N SER A 20 -19.97 10.27 18.56
CA SER A 20 -20.91 9.88 17.51
C SER A 20 -20.76 8.42 17.05
N HIS A 21 -20.04 7.58 17.80
CA HIS A 21 -19.73 6.17 17.48
C HIS A 21 -18.93 6.00 16.16
N ILE A 22 -18.19 7.01 15.75
CA ILE A 22 -17.24 6.93 14.63
C ILE A 22 -15.84 6.81 15.23
N ASP A 23 -15.18 5.69 14.91
CA ASP A 23 -13.83 5.42 15.41
C ASP A 23 -12.83 6.34 14.72
N GLY A 24 -12.36 7.35 15.43
CA GLY A 24 -11.43 8.37 14.93
C GLY A 24 -10.11 8.33 15.69
N THR A 25 -9.00 8.12 15.00
CA THR A 25 -7.66 8.14 15.57
C THR A 25 -6.89 9.38 15.10
N LEU A 26 -6.34 10.14 16.04
CA LEU A 26 -5.45 11.24 15.72
C LEU A 26 -4.03 10.72 15.50
N SER A 27 -3.61 10.73 14.24
CA SER A 27 -2.26 10.31 13.86
C SER A 27 -1.19 11.31 14.28
N GLU A 28 -0.05 10.83 14.72
CA GLU A 28 1.14 11.67 14.94
C GLU A 28 1.95 11.86 13.64
N ASN A 29 1.82 10.94 12.69
CA ASN A 29 2.47 11.02 11.38
C ASN A 29 1.59 10.36 10.30
N ILE A 30 0.57 11.09 9.86
CA ILE A 30 -0.38 10.60 8.87
C ILE A 30 0.28 10.20 7.54
N ARG A 31 1.39 10.84 7.16
CA ARG A 31 2.13 10.48 5.94
C ARG A 31 2.75 9.10 6.05
N ARG A 32 3.35 8.78 7.20
CA ARG A 32 3.90 7.44 7.46
C ARG A 32 2.78 6.40 7.46
N GLU A 33 1.71 6.62 8.21
CA GLU A 33 0.60 5.68 8.32
C GLU A 33 -0.09 5.44 6.97
N ALA A 34 -0.23 6.49 6.14
CA ALA A 34 -0.74 6.36 4.78
C ALA A 34 0.18 5.49 3.91
N LEU A 35 1.50 5.66 3.99
CA LEU A 35 2.47 4.84 3.26
C LEU A 35 2.55 3.41 3.79
N GLU A 36 2.40 3.20 5.11
CA GLU A 36 2.29 1.85 5.68
C GLU A 36 1.06 1.11 5.12
N LYS A 37 -0.10 1.76 5.06
CA LYS A 37 -1.30 1.20 4.41
C LYS A 37 -1.07 0.98 2.91
N PHE A 38 -0.46 1.94 2.23
CA PHE A 38 -0.13 1.85 0.81
C PHE A 38 0.81 0.68 0.51
N SER A 39 1.76 0.38 1.41
CA SER A 39 2.69 -0.75 1.28
C SER A 39 2.02 -2.13 1.33
N TYR A 40 0.75 -2.20 1.70
CA TYR A 40 -0.08 -3.39 1.59
C TYR A 40 -0.91 -3.39 0.30
N VAL A 41 -1.66 -2.29 0.08
CA VAL A 41 -2.68 -2.21 -0.98
C VAL A 41 -2.06 -2.27 -2.37
N SER A 42 -0.97 -1.51 -2.59
CA SER A 42 -0.32 -1.42 -3.90
C SER A 42 0.38 -2.74 -4.28
N PRO A 43 1.27 -3.34 -3.45
CA PRO A 43 1.96 -4.57 -3.84
C PRO A 43 1.05 -5.78 -4.05
N ILE A 44 0.00 -5.94 -3.22
CA ILE A 44 -0.92 -7.08 -3.37
C ILE A 44 -1.71 -6.98 -4.68
N GLY A 45 -2.16 -5.78 -5.04
CA GLY A 45 -2.87 -5.56 -6.30
C GLY A 45 -1.96 -5.74 -7.51
N ALA A 46 -0.76 -5.17 -7.46
CA ALA A 46 0.22 -5.23 -8.54
C ALA A 46 0.74 -6.65 -8.79
N ALA A 47 1.19 -7.35 -7.74
CA ALA A 47 1.65 -8.74 -7.85
C ALA A 47 0.48 -9.69 -8.18
N GLY A 48 -0.72 -9.40 -7.66
CA GLY A 48 -1.94 -10.13 -7.98
C GLY A 48 -2.30 -10.07 -9.46
N LEU A 49 -2.20 -8.90 -10.08
CA LEU A 49 -2.39 -8.74 -11.54
C LEU A 49 -1.27 -9.41 -12.33
N TYR A 50 -0.02 -9.26 -11.89
CA TYR A 50 1.15 -9.79 -12.59
C TYR A 50 1.12 -11.31 -12.73
N TYR A 51 0.70 -12.02 -11.67
CA TYR A 51 0.65 -13.49 -11.61
C TYR A 51 -0.78 -14.06 -11.74
N HIS A 52 -1.81 -13.23 -11.88
CA HIS A 52 -3.22 -13.64 -11.76
C HIS A 52 -3.48 -14.37 -10.42
N ALA A 53 -2.84 -13.88 -9.35
CA ALA A 53 -2.79 -14.52 -8.05
C ALA A 53 -3.98 -14.13 -7.16
N THR A 54 -4.36 -15.06 -6.28
CA THR A 54 -5.31 -14.83 -5.18
C THR A 54 -4.56 -14.78 -3.84
N ALA A 55 -5.27 -14.55 -2.74
CA ALA A 55 -4.67 -14.57 -1.40
C ALA A 55 -3.92 -15.88 -1.10
N ALA A 56 -4.42 -17.03 -1.59
CA ALA A 56 -3.76 -18.32 -1.42
C ALA A 56 -2.32 -18.37 -1.96
N ASP A 57 -2.04 -17.65 -3.05
CA ASP A 57 -0.72 -17.63 -3.67
C ASP A 57 0.29 -16.80 -2.86
N PHE A 58 -0.19 -15.82 -2.09
CA PHE A 58 0.63 -15.04 -1.16
C PHE A 58 0.79 -15.72 0.21
N GLN A 59 -0.14 -16.58 0.60
CA GLN A 59 -0.12 -17.31 1.87
C GLN A 59 0.92 -18.45 1.89
N LYS A 60 1.33 -18.96 0.74
CA LYS A 60 2.35 -20.00 0.56
C LYS A 60 3.65 -19.43 -0.02
N GLU A 61 4.75 -20.15 0.14
CA GLU A 61 6.01 -19.81 -0.53
C GLU A 61 5.83 -19.91 -2.06
N GLY A 62 6.41 -18.96 -2.80
CA GLY A 62 6.34 -18.90 -4.25
C GLY A 62 6.61 -17.52 -4.81
N GLU A 63 6.64 -17.43 -6.15
CA GLU A 63 7.04 -16.21 -6.86
C GLU A 63 6.14 -14.99 -6.56
N ALA A 64 4.82 -15.19 -6.43
CA ALA A 64 3.88 -14.12 -6.10
C ALA A 64 4.18 -13.51 -4.72
N ARG A 65 4.44 -14.36 -3.72
CA ARG A 65 4.82 -13.93 -2.36
C ARG A 65 6.16 -13.20 -2.35
N GLU A 66 7.16 -13.69 -3.07
CA GLU A 66 8.48 -13.04 -3.12
C GLU A 66 8.43 -11.70 -3.87
N LEU A 67 7.67 -11.60 -4.95
CA LEU A 67 7.44 -10.34 -5.64
C LEU A 67 6.75 -9.34 -4.70
N PHE A 68 5.69 -9.76 -4.00
CA PHE A 68 5.00 -8.92 -3.02
C PHE A 68 5.97 -8.37 -1.96
N LYS A 69 6.77 -9.22 -1.34
CA LYS A 69 7.77 -8.82 -0.33
C LYS A 69 8.79 -7.82 -0.89
N THR A 70 9.25 -8.03 -2.11
CA THR A 70 10.19 -7.14 -2.79
C THR A 70 9.56 -5.76 -3.02
N MET A 71 8.33 -5.72 -3.52
CA MET A 71 7.61 -4.46 -3.76
C MET A 71 7.32 -3.71 -2.44
N VAL A 72 7.02 -4.39 -1.35
CA VAL A 72 6.87 -3.76 -0.02
C VAL A 72 8.18 -3.11 0.42
N LYS A 73 9.33 -3.74 0.18
CA LYS A 73 10.65 -3.19 0.49
C LYS A 73 10.99 -1.97 -0.37
N GLU A 74 10.59 -1.94 -1.62
CA GLU A 74 10.76 -0.78 -2.50
C GLU A 74 9.94 0.42 -1.98
N ILE A 75 8.70 0.21 -1.51
CA ILE A 75 7.93 1.28 -0.85
C ILE A 75 8.57 1.72 0.47
N ALA A 76 9.16 0.80 1.24
CA ALA A 76 9.87 1.16 2.46
C ALA A 76 11.08 2.06 2.16
N ALA A 77 11.82 1.79 1.09
CA ALA A 77 12.93 2.65 0.64
C ALA A 77 12.44 4.04 0.18
N LEU A 78 11.31 4.10 -0.51
CA LEU A 78 10.66 5.38 -0.84
C LEU A 78 10.24 6.15 0.42
N ALA A 79 9.62 5.49 1.40
CA ALA A 79 9.22 6.11 2.66
C ALA A 79 10.43 6.69 3.42
N GLU A 80 11.57 6.01 3.39
CA GLU A 80 12.83 6.51 3.95
C GLU A 80 13.31 7.77 3.22
N ALA A 81 13.37 7.73 1.89
CA ALA A 81 13.76 8.88 1.05
C ALA A 81 12.81 10.08 1.23
N MET A 82 11.52 9.84 1.50
CA MET A 82 10.52 10.86 1.78
C MET A 82 10.60 11.40 3.23
N GLY A 83 11.52 10.91 4.06
CA GLY A 83 11.69 11.33 5.46
C GLY A 83 10.62 10.82 6.42
N VAL A 84 9.92 9.75 6.07
CA VAL A 84 8.89 9.09 6.89
C VAL A 84 9.12 7.58 6.99
N PRO A 85 10.31 7.15 7.43
CA PRO A 85 10.69 5.74 7.47
C PRO A 85 9.71 4.90 8.28
N PHE A 86 9.48 3.67 7.85
CA PHE A 86 8.67 2.71 8.59
C PHE A 86 9.39 2.30 9.89
N GLN A 87 8.62 2.12 10.96
CA GLN A 87 9.14 1.69 12.27
C GLN A 87 9.12 0.17 12.45
N LYS A 88 8.53 -0.56 11.49
CA LYS A 88 8.35 -2.02 11.52
C LYS A 88 8.71 -2.60 10.17
N ASP A 89 9.05 -3.89 10.15
CA ASP A 89 9.11 -4.64 8.89
C ASP A 89 7.68 -4.81 8.33
N MET A 90 7.33 -3.94 7.37
CA MET A 90 6.00 -3.97 6.76
C MET A 90 5.79 -5.20 5.89
N ALA A 91 6.83 -5.88 5.41
CA ALA A 91 6.67 -7.15 4.71
C ALA A 91 6.12 -8.23 5.65
N GLU A 92 6.66 -8.34 6.86
CA GLU A 92 6.15 -9.27 7.88
C GLU A 92 4.74 -8.90 8.35
N VAL A 93 4.50 -7.61 8.64
CA VAL A 93 3.17 -7.11 9.05
C VAL A 93 2.13 -7.43 7.99
N ASN A 94 2.42 -7.12 6.74
CA ASN A 94 1.50 -7.30 5.63
C ASN A 94 1.25 -8.79 5.31
N LEU A 95 2.26 -9.65 5.42
CA LEU A 95 2.09 -11.11 5.28
C LEU A 95 1.18 -11.68 6.38
N LYS A 96 1.25 -11.15 7.60
CA LYS A 96 0.33 -11.55 8.67
C LYS A 96 -1.11 -11.12 8.38
N ILE A 97 -1.32 -9.96 7.77
CA ILE A 97 -2.66 -9.55 7.30
C ILE A 97 -3.16 -10.51 6.22
N LEU A 98 -2.32 -10.82 5.24
CA LEU A 98 -2.64 -11.74 4.14
C LEU A 98 -3.01 -13.15 4.63
N SER A 99 -2.36 -13.63 5.70
CA SER A 99 -2.65 -14.97 6.24
C SER A 99 -4.06 -15.13 6.80
N ASN A 100 -4.76 -14.02 7.09
CA ASN A 100 -6.13 -14.01 7.60
C ASN A 100 -7.19 -13.82 6.51
N LEU A 101 -6.81 -13.66 5.25
CA LEU A 101 -7.77 -13.53 4.15
C LEU A 101 -8.29 -14.91 3.70
N ALA A 102 -9.51 -14.92 3.15
CA ALA A 102 -10.02 -16.07 2.44
C ALA A 102 -9.12 -16.39 1.24
N PRO A 103 -8.79 -17.67 0.99
CA PRO A 103 -7.82 -18.06 -0.03
C PRO A 103 -8.12 -17.54 -1.44
N GLU A 104 -9.39 -17.43 -1.79
CA GLU A 104 -9.89 -16.95 -3.08
C GLU A 104 -9.95 -15.42 -3.19
N ALA A 105 -9.63 -14.69 -2.13
CA ALA A 105 -9.73 -13.23 -2.13
C ALA A 105 -8.79 -12.58 -3.17
N THR A 106 -9.32 -11.57 -3.84
CA THR A 106 -8.61 -10.71 -4.79
C THR A 106 -8.84 -9.25 -4.45
N THR A 107 -8.01 -8.35 -4.98
CA THR A 107 -8.18 -6.90 -4.78
C THR A 107 -9.28 -6.31 -5.65
N SER A 108 -9.80 -5.13 -5.28
CA SER A 108 -10.74 -4.36 -6.13
C SER A 108 -10.11 -4.05 -7.49
N MET A 109 -8.84 -3.60 -7.51
CA MET A 109 -8.11 -3.30 -8.73
C MET A 109 -8.06 -4.50 -9.70
N GLN A 110 -7.81 -5.72 -9.20
CA GLN A 110 -7.85 -6.93 -10.03
C GLN A 110 -9.23 -7.16 -10.63
N ARG A 111 -10.28 -7.05 -9.82
CA ARG A 111 -11.66 -7.25 -10.28
C ARG A 111 -12.10 -6.20 -11.29
N ASP A 112 -11.71 -4.95 -11.10
CA ASP A 112 -12.07 -3.85 -12.00
C ASP A 112 -11.39 -4.02 -13.38
N ILE A 113 -10.09 -4.36 -13.40
CA ILE A 113 -9.37 -4.65 -14.64
C ILE A 113 -9.95 -5.85 -15.36
N MET A 114 -10.23 -6.96 -14.65
CA MET A 114 -10.84 -8.15 -15.24
C MET A 114 -12.24 -7.88 -15.80
N ALA A 115 -12.96 -6.94 -15.23
CA ALA A 115 -14.28 -6.51 -15.69
C ALA A 115 -14.23 -5.43 -16.78
N GLY A 116 -13.04 -5.00 -17.22
CA GLY A 116 -12.87 -3.92 -18.20
C GLY A 116 -13.31 -2.55 -17.69
N LYS A 117 -13.31 -2.35 -16.38
CA LYS A 117 -13.67 -1.09 -15.72
C LYS A 117 -12.44 -0.21 -15.48
N GLN A 118 -12.69 1.07 -15.25
CA GLN A 118 -11.68 1.98 -14.75
C GLN A 118 -11.16 1.47 -13.39
N SER A 119 -9.84 1.44 -13.23
CA SER A 119 -9.16 0.96 -12.03
C SER A 119 -8.18 1.98 -11.47
N GLU A 120 -7.69 1.74 -10.26
CA GLU A 120 -6.71 2.58 -9.58
C GLU A 120 -5.25 2.23 -9.97
N ILE A 121 -5.03 1.54 -11.10
CA ILE A 121 -3.71 1.06 -11.51
C ILE A 121 -2.68 2.20 -11.65
N ASP A 122 -3.11 3.36 -12.12
CA ASP A 122 -2.22 4.52 -12.26
C ASP A 122 -1.64 4.94 -10.90
N GLY A 123 -2.51 5.15 -9.91
CA GLY A 123 -2.09 5.56 -8.56
C GLY A 123 -1.42 4.45 -7.75
N LEU A 124 -1.75 3.18 -8.00
CA LEU A 124 -1.22 2.06 -7.20
C LEU A 124 0.03 1.41 -7.81
N VAL A 125 0.29 1.56 -9.10
CA VAL A 125 1.43 0.94 -9.77
C VAL A 125 2.32 1.96 -10.44
N TYR A 126 1.78 2.73 -11.39
CA TYR A 126 2.60 3.64 -12.19
C TYR A 126 3.11 4.84 -11.37
N GLU A 127 2.35 5.29 -10.38
CA GLU A 127 2.80 6.35 -9.46
C GLU A 127 4.03 5.94 -8.65
N VAL A 128 4.14 4.67 -8.25
CA VAL A 128 5.34 4.19 -7.53
C VAL A 128 6.59 4.28 -8.39
N VAL A 129 6.47 4.01 -9.69
CA VAL A 129 7.59 4.18 -10.63
C VAL A 129 7.98 5.65 -10.74
N ARG A 130 6.99 6.57 -10.87
CA ARG A 130 7.24 8.02 -10.89
C ARG A 130 7.88 8.52 -9.59
N MET A 131 7.44 8.01 -8.43
CA MET A 131 8.06 8.32 -7.13
C MET A 131 9.50 7.81 -7.07
N GLY A 132 9.79 6.63 -7.62
CA GLY A 132 11.15 6.11 -7.73
C GLY A 132 12.08 7.07 -8.48
N GLU A 133 11.61 7.62 -9.59
CA GLU A 133 12.34 8.63 -10.36
C GLU A 133 12.51 9.94 -9.58
N GLU A 134 11.43 10.45 -8.99
CA GLU A 134 11.40 11.72 -8.23
C GLU A 134 12.34 11.70 -7.02
N TYR A 135 12.32 10.61 -6.25
CA TYR A 135 13.12 10.47 -5.03
C TYR A 135 14.46 9.78 -5.25
N HIS A 136 14.81 9.44 -6.49
CA HIS A 136 16.03 8.74 -6.86
C HIS A 136 16.22 7.40 -6.14
N VAL A 137 15.11 6.66 -5.97
CA VAL A 137 15.07 5.33 -5.35
C VAL A 137 14.79 4.28 -6.42
N PRO A 138 15.66 3.26 -6.60
CA PRO A 138 15.40 2.18 -7.55
C PRO A 138 14.17 1.36 -7.12
N VAL A 139 13.24 1.13 -8.06
CA VAL A 139 12.04 0.32 -7.84
C VAL A 139 11.87 -0.74 -8.94
N PRO A 140 12.87 -1.62 -9.16
CA PRO A 140 12.91 -2.52 -10.31
C PRO A 140 11.75 -3.54 -10.33
N ALA A 141 11.20 -3.93 -9.18
CA ALA A 141 10.05 -4.82 -9.14
C ALA A 141 8.78 -4.10 -9.65
N TYR A 142 8.58 -2.83 -9.25
CA TYR A 142 7.49 -2.01 -9.78
C TYR A 142 7.65 -1.70 -11.27
N GLU A 143 8.86 -1.38 -11.73
CA GLU A 143 9.15 -1.14 -13.16
C GLU A 143 8.79 -2.36 -14.00
N LYS A 144 9.25 -3.55 -13.60
CA LYS A 144 8.93 -4.83 -14.26
C LYS A 144 7.44 -5.10 -14.33
N VAL A 145 6.72 -4.86 -13.23
CA VAL A 145 5.27 -5.06 -13.17
C VAL A 145 4.55 -4.04 -14.04
N ALA A 146 4.93 -2.76 -13.93
CA ALA A 146 4.35 -1.68 -14.72
C ALA A 146 4.51 -1.90 -16.23
N GLU A 147 5.67 -2.35 -16.68
CA GLU A 147 5.92 -2.69 -18.10
C GLU A 147 4.95 -3.76 -18.61
N LYS A 148 4.79 -4.86 -17.86
CA LYS A 148 3.86 -5.92 -18.23
C LYS A 148 2.40 -5.45 -18.24
N LEU A 149 1.99 -4.66 -17.25
CA LEU A 149 0.60 -4.23 -17.11
C LEU A 149 0.20 -3.12 -18.11
N ARG A 150 1.16 -2.37 -18.67
CA ARG A 150 0.89 -1.42 -19.78
C ARG A 150 0.49 -2.11 -21.09
N ALA A 151 0.77 -3.39 -21.21
CA ALA A 151 0.43 -4.19 -22.40
C ALA A 151 -0.97 -4.85 -22.29
N LEU A 152 -1.68 -4.65 -21.18
CA LEU A 152 -3.06 -5.11 -20.98
C LEU A 152 -4.06 -4.03 -21.39
#